data_aa1e9169eea1953ec6bfb7d08864b4c1
#
_entry.id   aa1e9169eea1953ec6bfb7d08864b4c1
#
_cell.length_a   1.000
_cell.length_b   1.000
_cell.length_c   1.000
_cell.angle_alpha   90.00
_cell.angle_beta   90.00
_cell.angle_gamma   90.00
#
_symmetry.space_group_name_H-M   'P 1'
#
loop_
_entity.id
_entity.type
_entity.pdbx_description
1 polymer ?
#
loop_
_entity_poly.entity_id
_entity_poly.type
_entity_poly.pdbx_seq_one_letter_code
_entity_poly.pdbx_strand_id
1 'polypeptide(L)'
;CREYDVTVSLGDACRPGCLADGSDVCQIEELVRLGELTKRAWAKDVQVMVEGPGHMPMDQIEANMKIQQTVCMGAPFYVLGPIVTDIAPGYDHITSAIGGAIAAASGAAFLCYVTPAEHLALPNVDDVKQGIIASRIAAHAADIAKKVPHARDLDDQMADARRTFDWDKQWECSIDPETARAIRDSRAPEHEDSCSMCGKFCAVRSMNKALNGEYIDI
;
A
#
# COMPACT_ATOMS: atom_id res chain seq x y z
N CYS A 1 -26.82 10.93 10.89
CA CYS A 1 -25.40 11.19 10.67
C CYS A 1 -25.00 12.53 11.24
N ARG A 2 -25.65 13.62 10.85
CA ARG A 2 -25.33 14.98 11.33
C ARG A 2 -25.39 15.11 12.84
N GLU A 3 -26.37 14.51 13.51
CA GLU A 3 -26.56 14.58 14.98
C GLU A 3 -25.43 13.93 15.76
N TYR A 4 -24.86 12.86 15.22
CA TYR A 4 -23.83 12.03 15.86
C TYR A 4 -22.44 12.17 15.22
N ASP A 5 -22.25 13.15 14.32
CA ASP A 5 -21.01 13.38 13.59
C ASP A 5 -20.48 12.12 12.85
N VAL A 6 -21.38 11.41 12.18
CA VAL A 6 -21.09 10.17 11.46
C VAL A 6 -20.84 10.47 9.99
N THR A 7 -19.73 10.00 9.46
CA THR A 7 -19.40 10.03 8.02
C THR A 7 -20.16 8.93 7.29
N VAL A 8 -20.80 9.27 6.17
CA VAL A 8 -21.40 8.28 5.27
C VAL A 8 -20.32 7.78 4.29
N SER A 9 -20.15 6.46 4.19
CA SER A 9 -19.43 5.83 3.10
C SER A 9 -20.42 5.48 2.00
N LEU A 10 -20.28 6.13 0.85
CA LEU A 10 -21.14 5.89 -0.31
C LEU A 10 -20.53 4.75 -1.11
N GLY A 11 -21.16 3.59 -1.01
CA GLY A 11 -20.65 2.33 -1.53
C GLY A 11 -20.91 2.08 -2.99
N ASP A 12 -20.22 1.07 -3.47
CA ASP A 12 -19.90 0.69 -4.82
C ASP A 12 -20.54 -0.65 -5.20
N ALA A 13 -21.82 -0.64 -5.49
CA ALA A 13 -22.56 -1.84 -5.93
C ALA A 13 -22.04 -2.38 -7.29
N CYS A 14 -21.50 -1.49 -8.12
CA CYS A 14 -20.89 -1.81 -9.42
C CYS A 14 -19.35 -1.85 -9.34
N ARG A 15 -18.79 -2.20 -8.18
CA ARG A 15 -17.35 -2.35 -8.01
C ARG A 15 -16.82 -3.45 -8.94
N PRO A 16 -15.79 -3.18 -9.78
CA PRO A 16 -15.19 -4.18 -10.64
C PRO A 16 -14.73 -5.42 -9.86
N GLY A 17 -15.24 -6.59 -10.26
CA GLY A 17 -14.89 -7.89 -9.68
C GLY A 17 -13.89 -8.68 -10.52
N CYS A 18 -13.53 -8.17 -11.70
CA CYS A 18 -12.45 -8.66 -12.56
C CYS A 18 -11.93 -7.51 -13.43
N LEU A 19 -10.80 -7.71 -14.10
CA LEU A 19 -10.21 -6.65 -14.94
C LEU A 19 -11.14 -6.19 -16.08
N ALA A 20 -12.00 -7.08 -16.58
CA ALA A 20 -12.95 -6.75 -17.65
C ALA A 20 -14.01 -5.72 -17.23
N ASP A 21 -14.30 -5.60 -15.95
CA ASP A 21 -15.28 -4.66 -15.40
C ASP A 21 -14.66 -3.27 -15.12
N GLY A 22 -13.34 -3.18 -15.16
CA GLY A 22 -12.62 -1.95 -14.86
C GLY A 22 -12.99 -0.82 -15.82
N SER A 23 -13.45 0.32 -15.27
CA SER A 23 -13.88 1.50 -16.02
C SER A 23 -15.02 1.23 -17.02
N ASP A 24 -15.83 0.20 -16.79
CA ASP A 24 -16.99 -0.07 -17.63
C ASP A 24 -18.12 0.96 -17.40
N VAL A 25 -19.19 0.85 -18.18
CA VAL A 25 -20.31 1.78 -18.10
C VAL A 25 -20.97 1.75 -16.72
N CYS A 26 -21.08 0.56 -16.10
CA CYS A 26 -21.71 0.42 -14.78
C CYS A 26 -20.88 1.13 -13.71
N GLN A 27 -19.58 0.90 -13.67
CA GLN A 27 -18.68 1.51 -12.69
C GLN A 27 -18.62 3.04 -12.84
N ILE A 28 -18.54 3.55 -14.07
CA ILE A 28 -18.49 5.00 -14.32
C ILE A 28 -19.85 5.67 -14.02
N GLU A 29 -20.97 5.07 -14.42
CA GLU A 29 -22.29 5.62 -14.12
C GLU A 29 -22.56 5.64 -12.60
N GLU A 30 -22.19 4.57 -11.88
CA GLU A 30 -22.29 4.57 -10.42
C GLU A 30 -21.46 5.72 -9.82
N LEU A 31 -20.24 5.92 -10.28
CA LEU A 31 -19.38 6.99 -9.76
C LEU A 31 -19.99 8.38 -9.96
N VAL A 32 -20.67 8.61 -11.10
CA VAL A 32 -21.44 9.84 -11.33
C VAL A 32 -22.59 9.97 -10.32
N ARG A 33 -23.33 8.89 -10.05
CA ARG A 33 -24.41 8.89 -9.05
C ARG A 33 -23.91 9.13 -7.63
N LEU A 34 -22.75 8.55 -7.28
CA LEU A 34 -22.12 8.81 -5.99
C LEU A 34 -21.73 10.28 -5.84
N GLY A 35 -21.31 10.94 -6.92
CA GLY A 35 -21.08 12.38 -6.95
C GLY A 35 -22.35 13.20 -6.69
N GLU A 36 -23.49 12.80 -7.26
CA GLU A 36 -24.79 13.45 -6.98
C GLU A 36 -25.21 13.24 -5.51
N LEU A 37 -25.02 12.04 -4.97
CA LEU A 37 -25.33 11.73 -3.57
C LEU A 37 -24.41 12.49 -2.61
N THR A 38 -23.14 12.66 -2.96
CA THR A 38 -22.17 13.47 -2.19
C THR A 38 -22.70 14.91 -2.03
N LYS A 39 -23.14 15.55 -3.12
CA LYS A 39 -23.75 16.90 -3.06
C LYS A 39 -24.95 16.96 -2.12
N ARG A 40 -25.80 15.94 -2.16
CA ARG A 40 -27.01 15.88 -1.31
C ARG A 40 -26.68 15.71 0.17
N ALA A 41 -25.64 14.92 0.49
CA ALA A 41 -25.18 14.74 1.85
C ALA A 41 -24.54 16.02 2.40
N TRP A 42 -23.66 16.65 1.64
CA TRP A 42 -23.02 17.90 2.03
C TRP A 42 -24.01 19.05 2.21
N ALA A 43 -25.06 19.12 1.38
CA ALA A 43 -26.14 20.10 1.56
C ALA A 43 -26.92 19.92 2.89
N LYS A 44 -26.70 18.82 3.59
CA LYS A 44 -27.28 18.50 4.91
C LYS A 44 -26.23 18.51 6.03
N ASP A 45 -25.04 19.03 5.78
CA ASP A 45 -23.87 19.04 6.69
C ASP A 45 -23.45 17.62 7.15
N VAL A 46 -23.51 16.63 6.24
CA VAL A 46 -23.07 15.25 6.51
C VAL A 46 -21.78 14.97 5.76
N GLN A 47 -20.80 14.50 6.48
CA GLN A 47 -19.51 14.08 5.92
C GLN A 47 -19.67 12.85 5.02
N VAL A 48 -18.90 12.79 3.94
CA VAL A 48 -18.95 11.70 2.96
C VAL A 48 -17.55 11.22 2.62
N MET A 49 -17.38 9.92 2.49
CA MET A 49 -16.35 9.30 1.65
C MET A 49 -17.03 8.45 0.59
N VAL A 50 -16.36 8.27 -0.54
CA VAL A 50 -16.87 7.49 -1.69
C VAL A 50 -16.04 6.23 -1.80
N GLU A 51 -16.69 5.08 -1.99
CA GLU A 51 -16.00 3.82 -2.26
C GLU A 51 -15.79 3.65 -3.76
N GLY A 52 -14.72 2.97 -4.14
CA GLY A 52 -14.30 2.89 -5.52
C GLY A 52 -13.64 1.58 -5.91
N PRO A 53 -12.91 1.55 -7.03
CA PRO A 53 -12.69 0.33 -7.78
C PRO A 53 -11.99 -0.76 -6.99
N GLY A 54 -12.39 -2.01 -7.31
CA GLY A 54 -11.71 -3.24 -6.94
C GLY A 54 -10.70 -3.63 -8.02
N HIS A 55 -11.06 -4.61 -8.88
CA HIS A 55 -10.18 -4.99 -9.99
C HIS A 55 -10.09 -3.91 -11.06
N MET A 56 -8.87 -3.59 -11.51
CA MET A 56 -8.67 -2.58 -12.55
C MET A 56 -7.30 -2.74 -13.22
N PRO A 57 -7.21 -2.71 -14.55
CA PRO A 57 -5.94 -2.64 -15.25
C PRO A 57 -5.11 -1.44 -14.77
N MET A 58 -3.82 -1.65 -14.60
CA MET A 58 -2.91 -0.67 -13.99
C MET A 58 -2.91 0.69 -14.71
N ASP A 59 -3.01 0.69 -16.03
CA ASP A 59 -3.04 1.87 -16.89
C ASP A 59 -4.32 2.71 -16.78
N GLN A 60 -5.39 2.16 -16.19
CA GLN A 60 -6.67 2.85 -16.03
C GLN A 60 -6.83 3.52 -14.65
N ILE A 61 -6.00 3.16 -13.68
CA ILE A 61 -6.15 3.59 -12.28
C ILE A 61 -6.08 5.12 -12.15
N GLU A 62 -5.06 5.75 -12.74
CA GLU A 62 -4.89 7.20 -12.64
C GLU A 62 -6.08 7.97 -13.24
N ALA A 63 -6.57 7.51 -14.41
CA ALA A 63 -7.72 8.12 -15.05
C ALA A 63 -8.98 7.99 -14.18
N ASN A 64 -9.21 6.83 -13.57
CA ASN A 64 -10.34 6.59 -12.68
C ASN A 64 -10.29 7.49 -11.43
N MET A 65 -9.11 7.66 -10.81
CA MET A 65 -8.92 8.60 -9.70
C MET A 65 -9.28 10.04 -10.11
N LYS A 66 -8.85 10.49 -11.28
CA LYS A 66 -9.17 11.83 -11.81
C LYS A 66 -10.66 12.03 -12.08
N ILE A 67 -11.33 11.03 -12.62
CA ILE A 67 -12.78 11.05 -12.83
C ILE A 67 -13.49 11.23 -11.48
N GLN A 68 -13.16 10.42 -10.48
CA GLN A 68 -13.76 10.54 -9.15
C GLN A 68 -13.55 11.93 -8.54
N GLN A 69 -12.34 12.44 -8.55
CA GLN A 69 -12.04 13.76 -8.02
C GLN A 69 -12.91 14.85 -8.67
N THR A 70 -13.19 14.69 -9.96
CA THR A 70 -14.02 15.64 -10.71
C THR A 70 -15.51 15.46 -10.38
N VAL A 71 -16.05 14.26 -10.54
CA VAL A 71 -17.50 14.03 -10.41
C VAL A 71 -17.97 14.03 -8.95
N CYS A 72 -17.11 13.64 -8.01
CA CYS A 72 -17.36 13.66 -6.57
C CYS A 72 -16.77 14.89 -5.86
N MET A 73 -16.30 15.90 -6.61
CA MET A 73 -15.85 17.21 -6.10
C MET A 73 -14.75 17.10 -5.02
N GLY A 74 -13.84 16.15 -5.17
CA GLY A 74 -12.75 15.94 -4.23
C GLY A 74 -13.14 15.23 -2.93
N ALA A 75 -14.30 14.61 -2.84
CA ALA A 75 -14.68 13.75 -1.71
C ALA A 75 -13.62 12.64 -1.52
N PRO A 76 -13.23 12.30 -0.28
CA PRO A 76 -12.28 11.23 -0.03
C PRO A 76 -12.66 9.93 -0.74
N PHE A 77 -11.71 9.32 -1.46
CA PHE A 77 -11.93 8.11 -2.23
C PHE A 77 -11.30 6.91 -1.53
N TYR A 78 -12.12 5.91 -1.21
CA TYR A 78 -11.73 4.66 -0.58
C TYR A 78 -11.77 3.54 -1.62
N VAL A 79 -10.62 2.94 -1.93
CA VAL A 79 -10.48 1.96 -3.01
C VAL A 79 -10.13 0.58 -2.47
N LEU A 80 -10.62 -0.48 -3.12
CA LEU A 80 -10.27 -1.87 -2.81
C LEU A 80 -9.09 -2.31 -3.68
N GLY A 81 -7.91 -2.01 -3.25
CA GLY A 81 -6.72 -2.23 -4.04
C GLY A 81 -6.31 -0.94 -4.76
N PRO A 82 -6.48 -0.83 -6.10
CA PRO A 82 -7.06 -1.82 -7.05
C PRO A 82 -6.22 -3.07 -7.27
N ILE A 83 -6.90 -4.18 -7.52
CA ILE A 83 -6.30 -5.47 -7.86
C ILE A 83 -5.96 -5.47 -9.35
N VAL A 84 -4.67 -5.51 -9.70
CA VAL A 84 -4.18 -5.22 -11.06
C VAL A 84 -4.10 -6.43 -11.99
N THR A 85 -4.40 -7.63 -11.50
CA THR A 85 -4.47 -8.87 -12.29
C THR A 85 -5.33 -9.91 -11.61
N ASP A 86 -6.06 -10.72 -12.41
CA ASP A 86 -6.99 -11.74 -11.91
C ASP A 86 -6.35 -13.12 -11.76
N ILE A 87 -5.11 -13.31 -12.22
CA ILE A 87 -4.47 -14.64 -12.30
C ILE A 87 -3.56 -14.98 -11.12
N ALA A 88 -3.69 -14.26 -10.02
CA ALA A 88 -2.84 -14.43 -8.85
C ALA A 88 -3.61 -14.79 -7.55
N PRO A 89 -4.54 -15.78 -7.58
CA PRO A 89 -5.26 -16.18 -6.36
C PRO A 89 -4.27 -16.62 -5.28
N GLY A 90 -4.52 -16.22 -4.03
CA GLY A 90 -3.60 -16.39 -2.91
C GLY A 90 -2.55 -15.29 -2.77
N TYR A 91 -2.46 -14.38 -3.75
CA TYR A 91 -1.53 -13.24 -3.76
C TYR A 91 -2.23 -11.90 -4.00
N ASP A 92 -3.55 -11.84 -3.80
CA ASP A 92 -4.34 -10.63 -4.07
C ASP A 92 -3.92 -9.44 -3.21
N HIS A 93 -3.36 -9.67 -2.02
CA HIS A 93 -2.75 -8.63 -1.20
C HIS A 93 -1.54 -7.96 -1.88
N ILE A 94 -0.79 -8.70 -2.71
CA ILE A 94 0.35 -8.16 -3.49
C ILE A 94 -0.18 -7.36 -4.70
N THR A 95 -1.11 -7.93 -5.47
CA THR A 95 -1.68 -7.25 -6.64
C THR A 95 -2.44 -6.00 -6.25
N SER A 96 -3.13 -6.02 -5.12
CA SER A 96 -3.78 -4.88 -4.47
C SER A 96 -2.77 -3.81 -4.03
N ALA A 97 -1.64 -4.21 -3.46
CA ALA A 97 -0.61 -3.25 -3.05
C ALA A 97 -0.02 -2.49 -4.24
N ILE A 98 0.16 -3.17 -5.38
CA ILE A 98 0.63 -2.54 -6.63
C ILE A 98 -0.36 -1.46 -7.08
N GLY A 99 -1.62 -1.82 -7.26
CA GLY A 99 -2.64 -0.86 -7.70
C GLY A 99 -2.94 0.20 -6.64
N GLY A 100 -2.92 -0.19 -5.36
CA GLY A 100 -3.11 0.72 -4.23
C GLY A 100 -2.05 1.82 -4.18
N ALA A 101 -0.78 1.49 -4.42
CA ALA A 101 0.28 2.50 -4.49
C ALA A 101 0.03 3.51 -5.62
N ILE A 102 -0.40 3.05 -6.81
CA ILE A 102 -0.73 3.92 -7.93
C ILE A 102 -1.96 4.78 -7.61
N ALA A 103 -3.02 4.17 -7.09
CA ALA A 103 -4.24 4.88 -6.72
C ALA A 103 -3.99 5.95 -5.66
N ALA A 104 -3.25 5.62 -4.59
CA ALA A 104 -2.91 6.55 -3.52
C ALA A 104 -2.00 7.69 -4.01
N ALA A 105 -1.04 7.40 -4.90
CA ALA A 105 -0.22 8.43 -5.53
C ALA A 105 -1.04 9.35 -6.45
N SER A 106 -2.14 8.84 -7.01
CA SER A 106 -3.03 9.55 -7.96
C SER A 106 -4.25 10.19 -7.30
N GLY A 107 -4.42 10.08 -5.97
CA GLY A 107 -5.45 10.83 -5.24
C GLY A 107 -6.44 10.02 -4.41
N ALA A 108 -6.32 8.69 -4.32
CA ALA A 108 -7.09 7.93 -3.35
C ALA A 108 -6.71 8.35 -1.91
N ALA A 109 -7.71 8.48 -1.04
CA ALA A 109 -7.55 8.91 0.34
C ALA A 109 -7.40 7.72 1.30
N PHE A 110 -8.01 6.58 0.98
CA PHE A 110 -7.99 5.36 1.78
C PHE A 110 -7.75 4.14 0.91
N LEU A 111 -6.98 3.20 1.43
CA LEU A 111 -6.78 1.88 0.84
C LEU A 111 -7.48 0.83 1.72
N CYS A 112 -8.42 0.08 1.17
CA CYS A 112 -8.89 -1.14 1.78
C CYS A 112 -7.80 -2.21 1.68
N TYR A 113 -7.52 -2.91 2.77
CA TYR A 113 -6.61 -4.06 2.68
C TYR A 113 -7.31 -5.22 1.96
N VAL A 114 -6.53 -5.96 1.21
CA VAL A 114 -6.93 -7.22 0.60
C VAL A 114 -6.04 -8.31 1.17
N THR A 115 -6.60 -9.49 1.45
CA THR A 115 -5.87 -10.58 2.09
C THR A 115 -5.44 -11.64 1.07
N PRO A 116 -4.48 -12.55 1.41
CA PRO A 116 -4.19 -13.71 0.59
C PRO A 116 -5.39 -14.63 0.36
N ALA A 117 -6.39 -14.59 1.25
CA ALA A 117 -7.58 -15.43 1.18
C ALA A 117 -8.68 -14.83 0.26
N GLU A 118 -8.47 -13.62 -0.30
CA GLU A 118 -9.45 -12.97 -1.18
C GLU A 118 -9.87 -13.91 -2.31
N HIS A 119 -11.17 -13.99 -2.60
CA HIS A 119 -11.81 -14.89 -3.56
C HIS A 119 -11.68 -16.40 -3.26
N LEU A 120 -10.99 -16.80 -2.17
CA LEU A 120 -10.72 -18.20 -1.85
C LEU A 120 -11.41 -18.70 -0.57
N ALA A 121 -11.35 -17.92 0.50
CA ALA A 121 -11.84 -18.32 1.81
C ALA A 121 -12.10 -17.12 2.73
N LEU A 122 -12.76 -17.38 3.87
CA LEU A 122 -12.82 -16.37 4.95
C LEU A 122 -11.42 -16.20 5.54
N PRO A 123 -10.87 -14.97 5.59
CA PRO A 123 -9.52 -14.74 6.09
C PRO A 123 -9.40 -15.01 7.57
N ASN A 124 -8.29 -15.61 7.98
CA ASN A 124 -7.87 -15.72 9.37
C ASN A 124 -7.06 -14.47 9.80
N VAL A 125 -6.60 -14.43 11.06
CA VAL A 125 -5.85 -13.30 11.61
C VAL A 125 -4.53 -13.06 10.87
N ASP A 126 -3.84 -14.11 10.46
CA ASP A 126 -2.57 -14.01 9.74
C ASP A 126 -2.77 -13.45 8.32
N ASP A 127 -3.84 -13.87 7.65
CA ASP A 127 -4.23 -13.32 6.35
C ASP A 127 -4.52 -11.82 6.46
N VAL A 128 -5.26 -11.41 7.50
CA VAL A 128 -5.56 -9.99 7.77
C VAL A 128 -4.27 -9.22 8.04
N LYS A 129 -3.36 -9.76 8.86
CA LYS A 129 -2.04 -9.13 9.11
C LYS A 129 -1.28 -8.90 7.81
N GLN A 130 -1.20 -9.92 6.94
CA GLN A 130 -0.51 -9.80 5.65
C GLN A 130 -1.15 -8.71 4.75
N GLY A 131 -2.47 -8.68 4.66
CA GLY A 131 -3.21 -7.68 3.89
C GLY A 131 -2.96 -6.25 4.40
N ILE A 132 -2.97 -6.04 5.72
CA ILE A 132 -2.68 -4.75 6.34
C ILE A 132 -1.24 -4.32 6.07
N ILE A 133 -0.26 -5.22 6.21
CA ILE A 133 1.14 -4.92 5.91
C ILE A 133 1.31 -4.52 4.45
N ALA A 134 0.72 -5.26 3.51
CA ALA A 134 0.77 -4.95 2.09
C ALA A 134 0.19 -3.55 1.77
N SER A 135 -0.97 -3.22 2.35
CA SER A 135 -1.61 -1.91 2.18
C SER A 135 -0.79 -0.78 2.81
N ARG A 136 -0.18 -1.00 3.97
CA ARG A 136 0.73 -0.01 4.60
C ARG A 136 1.96 0.27 3.74
N ILE A 137 2.53 -0.77 3.11
CA ILE A 137 3.66 -0.61 2.18
C ILE A 137 3.24 0.23 0.98
N ALA A 138 2.07 -0.06 0.39
CA ALA A 138 1.53 0.68 -0.74
C ALA A 138 1.28 2.16 -0.40
N ALA A 139 0.65 2.44 0.73
CA ALA A 139 0.37 3.79 1.21
C ALA A 139 1.66 4.57 1.46
N HIS A 140 2.64 3.95 2.14
CA HIS A 140 3.94 4.58 2.41
C HIS A 140 4.69 4.92 1.12
N ALA A 141 4.74 4.01 0.15
CA ALA A 141 5.34 4.25 -1.15
C ALA A 141 4.67 5.44 -1.89
N ALA A 142 3.33 5.53 -1.81
CA ALA A 142 2.59 6.65 -2.39
C ALA A 142 2.87 7.98 -1.67
N ASP A 143 3.01 7.98 -0.35
CA ASP A 143 3.33 9.19 0.41
C ASP A 143 4.73 9.73 0.07
N ILE A 144 5.70 8.84 -0.13
CA ILE A 144 7.02 9.21 -0.66
C ILE A 144 6.88 9.83 -2.06
N ALA A 145 6.13 9.20 -2.96
CA ALA A 145 5.93 9.69 -4.31
C ALA A 145 5.24 11.05 -4.36
N LYS A 146 4.27 11.29 -3.48
CA LYS A 146 3.58 12.58 -3.30
C LYS A 146 4.43 13.63 -2.59
N LYS A 147 5.61 13.27 -2.09
CA LYS A 147 6.49 14.14 -1.30
C LYS A 147 5.81 14.69 -0.05
N VAL A 148 5.03 13.85 0.62
CA VAL A 148 4.43 14.20 1.92
C VAL A 148 5.56 14.52 2.90
N PRO A 149 5.49 15.63 3.64
CA PRO A 149 6.51 15.99 4.61
C PRO A 149 6.80 14.83 5.58
N HIS A 150 8.08 14.54 5.80
CA HIS A 150 8.56 13.48 6.70
C HIS A 150 8.24 12.04 6.28
N ALA A 151 7.64 11.79 5.10
CA ALA A 151 7.35 10.43 4.65
C ALA A 151 8.61 9.55 4.50
N ARG A 152 9.75 10.15 4.14
CA ARG A 152 11.03 9.44 3.96
C ARG A 152 11.88 9.29 5.21
N ASP A 153 11.53 9.92 6.32
CA ASP A 153 12.40 9.96 7.50
C ASP A 153 12.78 8.57 8.03
N LEU A 154 11.82 7.62 8.00
CA LEU A 154 12.08 6.24 8.42
C LEU A 154 12.95 5.47 7.40
N ASP A 155 12.80 5.73 6.10
CA ASP A 155 13.65 5.12 5.06
C ASP A 155 15.10 5.62 5.17
N ASP A 156 15.28 6.91 5.41
CA ASP A 156 16.61 7.50 5.59
C ASP A 156 17.29 6.95 6.87
N GLN A 157 16.56 6.81 7.99
CA GLN A 157 17.03 6.15 9.20
C GLN A 157 17.35 4.66 8.94
N MET A 158 16.51 3.95 8.19
CA MET A 158 16.77 2.56 7.80
C MET A 158 18.04 2.45 6.95
N ALA A 159 18.28 3.40 6.03
CA ALA A 159 19.48 3.40 5.20
C ALA A 159 20.75 3.56 6.06
N ASP A 160 20.74 4.47 7.04
CA ASP A 160 21.84 4.64 7.98
C ASP A 160 22.05 3.40 8.86
N ALA A 161 20.98 2.81 9.38
CA ALA A 161 21.04 1.59 10.18
C ALA A 161 21.60 0.39 9.36
N ARG A 162 21.23 0.28 8.07
CA ARG A 162 21.79 -0.72 7.16
C ARG A 162 23.26 -0.51 6.89
N ARG A 163 23.69 0.73 6.72
CA ARG A 163 25.10 1.09 6.49
C ARG A 163 25.99 0.68 7.66
N THR A 164 25.50 0.80 8.88
CA THR A 164 26.25 0.47 10.11
C THR A 164 25.99 -0.94 10.64
N PHE A 165 25.12 -1.71 9.99
CA PHE A 165 24.65 -3.02 10.47
C PHE A 165 23.98 -2.97 11.85
N ASP A 166 23.39 -1.84 12.20
CA ASP A 166 22.58 -1.68 13.41
C ASP A 166 21.22 -2.36 13.23
N TRP A 167 21.17 -3.64 13.64
CA TRP A 167 19.98 -4.46 13.47
C TRP A 167 18.81 -4.01 14.35
N ASP A 168 19.08 -3.55 15.56
CA ASP A 168 18.02 -3.09 16.45
C ASP A 168 17.33 -1.85 15.86
N LYS A 169 18.11 -0.91 15.34
CA LYS A 169 17.57 0.25 14.64
C LYS A 169 16.80 -0.12 13.37
N GLN A 170 17.25 -1.14 12.62
CA GLN A 170 16.51 -1.65 11.46
C GLN A 170 15.15 -2.22 11.86
N TRP A 171 15.05 -2.91 13.02
CA TRP A 171 13.77 -3.39 13.52
C TRP A 171 12.84 -2.24 13.91
N GLU A 172 13.34 -1.22 14.58
CA GLU A 172 12.56 -0.03 14.96
C GLU A 172 11.97 0.69 13.73
N CYS A 173 12.70 0.74 12.63
CA CYS A 173 12.25 1.37 11.38
C CYS A 173 11.33 0.47 10.53
N SER A 174 11.20 -0.81 10.85
CA SER A 174 10.48 -1.78 10.02
C SER A 174 8.95 -1.66 10.15
N ILE A 175 8.23 -1.85 9.05
CA ILE A 175 6.76 -1.96 9.05
C ILE A 175 6.30 -3.24 9.77
N ASP A 176 7.03 -4.34 9.61
CA ASP A 176 6.81 -5.63 10.31
C ASP A 176 8.13 -6.14 10.90
N PRO A 177 8.51 -5.64 12.09
CA PRO A 177 9.76 -6.04 12.73
C PRO A 177 9.79 -7.50 13.17
N GLU A 178 8.64 -8.08 13.53
CA GLU A 178 8.54 -9.46 13.98
C GLU A 178 8.91 -10.43 12.85
N THR A 179 8.29 -10.26 11.68
CA THR A 179 8.58 -11.09 10.50
C THR A 179 10.03 -10.89 10.03
N ALA A 180 10.50 -9.65 9.99
CA ALA A 180 11.87 -9.35 9.57
C ALA A 180 12.90 -10.00 10.50
N ARG A 181 12.73 -9.91 11.82
CA ARG A 181 13.57 -10.55 12.83
C ARG A 181 13.52 -12.08 12.70
N ALA A 182 12.34 -12.68 12.62
CA ALA A 182 12.17 -14.12 12.50
C ALA A 182 12.87 -14.70 11.25
N ILE A 183 12.80 -13.99 10.11
CA ILE A 183 13.52 -14.39 8.88
C ILE A 183 15.03 -14.36 9.09
N ARG A 184 15.58 -13.30 9.71
CA ARG A 184 16.99 -13.20 9.98
C ARG A 184 17.47 -14.29 10.93
N ASP A 185 16.76 -14.50 12.04
CA ASP A 185 17.14 -15.46 13.09
C ASP A 185 17.10 -16.90 12.58
N SER A 186 16.16 -17.22 11.68
CA SER A 186 16.07 -18.55 11.04
C SER A 186 17.25 -18.86 10.12
N ARG A 187 18.03 -17.86 9.71
CA ARG A 187 19.15 -17.98 8.76
C ARG A 187 20.29 -17.07 9.20
N ALA A 188 20.67 -17.17 10.48
CA ALA A 188 21.70 -16.33 11.07
C ALA A 188 23.01 -16.40 10.26
N PRO A 189 23.69 -15.27 9.99
CA PRO A 189 24.98 -15.26 9.34
C PRO A 189 26.08 -15.76 10.28
N GLU A 190 27.22 -16.15 9.70
CA GLU A 190 28.44 -16.51 10.47
C GLU A 190 29.03 -15.30 11.20
N HIS A 191 28.79 -14.08 10.70
CA HIS A 191 29.30 -12.83 11.24
C HIS A 191 28.16 -11.82 11.42
N GLU A 192 28.18 -11.06 12.51
CA GLU A 192 27.16 -10.07 12.85
C GLU A 192 27.13 -8.87 11.88
N ASP A 193 28.27 -8.54 11.25
CA ASP A 193 28.46 -7.43 10.32
C ASP A 193 27.95 -7.68 8.89
N SER A 194 27.07 -8.68 8.71
CA SER A 194 26.49 -9.02 7.42
C SER A 194 25.16 -9.75 7.58
N CYS A 195 24.49 -10.03 6.47
CA CYS A 195 23.44 -11.04 6.41
C CYS A 195 23.96 -12.29 5.70
N SER A 196 23.29 -13.43 5.88
CA SER A 196 23.66 -14.70 5.25
C SER A 196 23.51 -14.70 3.72
N MET A 197 22.83 -13.71 3.12
CA MET A 197 22.57 -13.68 1.68
C MET A 197 23.83 -13.42 0.86
N CYS A 198 24.61 -12.40 1.20
CA CYS A 198 25.82 -12.01 0.48
C CYS A 198 27.11 -12.52 1.15
N GLY A 199 27.09 -12.75 2.48
CA GLY A 199 28.25 -13.17 3.25
C GLY A 199 29.46 -12.24 3.03
N LYS A 200 30.61 -12.83 2.67
CA LYS A 200 31.83 -12.08 2.40
C LYS A 200 31.76 -11.11 1.21
N PHE A 201 30.83 -11.32 0.27
CA PHE A 201 30.62 -10.46 -0.89
C PHE A 201 29.63 -9.30 -0.65
N CYS A 202 29.33 -8.97 0.60
CA CYS A 202 28.44 -7.88 0.94
C CYS A 202 29.00 -6.53 0.48
N ALA A 203 28.27 -5.86 -0.45
CA ALA A 203 28.71 -4.57 -0.98
C ALA A 203 28.81 -3.48 0.10
N VAL A 204 27.91 -3.48 1.08
CA VAL A 204 27.92 -2.52 2.20
C VAL A 204 29.19 -2.75 3.05
N ARG A 205 29.48 -4.00 3.40
CA ARG A 205 30.68 -4.36 4.15
C ARG A 205 31.96 -3.97 3.39
N SER A 206 32.03 -4.28 2.11
CA SER A 206 33.17 -3.93 1.27
C SER A 206 33.37 -2.42 1.15
N MET A 207 32.27 -1.67 0.97
CA MET A 207 32.32 -0.21 0.92
C MET A 207 32.79 0.39 2.25
N ASN A 208 32.29 -0.09 3.38
CA ASN A 208 32.72 0.38 4.71
C ASN A 208 34.21 0.13 4.92
N LYS A 209 34.72 -1.06 4.55
CA LYS A 209 36.15 -1.37 4.60
C LYS A 209 36.98 -0.42 3.73
N ALA A 210 36.55 -0.20 2.48
CA ALA A 210 37.23 0.73 1.57
C ALA A 210 37.30 2.16 2.13
N LEU A 211 36.20 2.65 2.71
CA LEU A 211 36.13 3.99 3.30
C LEU A 211 37.03 4.11 4.56
N ASN A 212 37.21 3.03 5.29
CA ASN A 212 38.09 2.97 6.46
C ASN A 212 39.55 2.73 6.07
N GLY A 213 39.87 2.55 4.80
CA GLY A 213 41.24 2.24 4.33
C GLY A 213 41.67 0.79 4.62
N GLU A 214 40.72 -0.10 4.87
CA GLU A 214 40.97 -1.52 5.11
C GLU A 214 41.06 -2.31 3.80
N TYR A 215 41.84 -3.41 3.83
CA TYR A 215 41.95 -4.30 2.67
C TYR A 215 40.63 -5.05 2.42
N ILE A 216 40.18 -5.07 1.15
CA ILE A 216 39.00 -5.82 0.72
C ILE A 216 39.48 -7.18 0.21
N ASP A 217 39.21 -8.23 0.97
CA ASP A 217 39.43 -9.62 0.56
C ASP A 217 38.28 -10.04 -0.37
N ILE A 218 38.58 -10.23 -1.65
CA ILE A 218 37.59 -10.59 -2.70
C ILE A 218 37.56 -12.10 -2.89
#